data_e7c140054f482b5e5740b6cda8ec0728
#
_entry.id   e7c140054f482b5e5740b6cda8ec0728
#
_cell.length_a   1.000
_cell.length_b   1.000
_cell.length_c   1.000
_cell.angle_alpha   90.00
_cell.angle_beta   90.00
_cell.angle_gamma   90.00
#
_symmetry.space_group_name_H-M   'P 1'
#
loop_
_entity.id
_entity.type
_entity.pdbx_description
1 polymer ?
#
loop_
_entity_poly.entity_id
_entity_poly.type
_entity_poly.pdbx_seq_one_letter_code
_entity_poly.pdbx_strand_id
1 'polypeptide(L)'
;GNGTVSLFRNIDQLKEFNPQFINITTHHSEFVYHEREDGLLERQSIRRRPGTIAIAAAIQQRYGIPVIPHVICSGATKEDIEYELLDLQFLGIDTLMLLRGDKAREDRQFTPTKGGHRHTTDLIEQVKLFNDGKFIDGSEMKHPGNPFTYGVACYPEKHEEAPNIEQDLQYLKKK
;
A
#
# COMPACT_ATOMS: atom_id res chain seq x y z
N GLY A 1 21.34 7.32 6.43
CA GLY A 1 22.07 6.08 6.59
C GLY A 1 22.35 5.37 5.26
N ASN A 2 23.08 4.30 5.32
CA ASN A 2 23.55 3.54 4.14
C ASN A 2 22.43 2.99 3.22
N GLY A 3 21.18 2.84 3.72
CA GLY A 3 20.07 2.32 2.94
C GLY A 3 19.65 3.19 1.76
N THR A 4 19.64 4.51 1.91
CA THR A 4 19.30 5.44 0.82
C THR A 4 20.35 5.42 -0.28
N VAL A 5 21.64 5.37 0.11
CA VAL A 5 22.75 5.28 -0.84
C VAL A 5 22.69 3.97 -1.64
N SER A 6 22.38 2.86 -0.98
CA SER A 6 22.24 1.55 -1.62
C SER A 6 21.05 1.54 -2.59
N LEU A 7 19.90 2.10 -2.20
CA LEU A 7 18.72 2.20 -3.05
C LEU A 7 19.06 2.94 -4.36
N PHE A 8 19.59 4.14 -4.25
CA PHE A 8 19.89 4.95 -5.44
C PHE A 8 20.97 4.33 -6.32
N ARG A 9 22.00 3.72 -5.74
CA ARG A 9 23.02 2.99 -6.51
C ARG A 9 22.40 1.85 -7.33
N ASN A 10 21.47 1.10 -6.76
CA ASN A 10 20.78 0.03 -7.48
C ASN A 10 19.90 0.58 -8.61
N ILE A 11 19.20 1.69 -8.37
CA ILE A 11 18.37 2.34 -9.39
C ILE A 11 19.26 2.92 -10.51
N ASP A 12 20.42 3.49 -10.17
CA ASP A 12 21.38 3.99 -11.17
C ASP A 12 21.82 2.88 -12.15
N GLN A 13 21.99 1.63 -11.68
CA GLN A 13 22.26 0.47 -12.53
C GLN A 13 21.05 0.06 -13.36
N LEU A 14 19.85 0.05 -12.77
CA LEU A 14 18.61 -0.33 -13.48
C LEU A 14 18.23 0.67 -14.57
N LYS A 15 18.65 1.91 -14.44
CA LYS A 15 18.36 2.98 -15.39
C LYS A 15 18.91 2.68 -16.81
N GLU A 16 19.98 1.90 -16.93
CA GLU A 16 20.54 1.48 -18.20
C GLU A 16 19.55 0.66 -19.05
N PHE A 17 18.58 -0.01 -18.40
CA PHE A 17 17.53 -0.79 -19.06
C PHE A 17 16.30 0.04 -19.42
N ASN A 18 16.32 1.35 -19.20
CA ASN A 18 15.22 2.27 -19.49
C ASN A 18 13.85 1.80 -18.96
N PRO A 19 13.70 1.56 -17.66
CA PRO A 19 12.45 1.04 -17.08
C PRO A 19 11.30 2.02 -17.33
N GLN A 20 10.15 1.49 -17.73
CA GLN A 20 8.93 2.28 -17.97
C GLN A 20 8.33 2.81 -16.66
N PHE A 21 8.49 2.06 -15.56
CA PHE A 21 8.05 2.42 -14.23
C PHE A 21 8.80 1.60 -13.17
N ILE A 22 8.69 2.01 -11.92
CA ILE A 22 9.22 1.28 -10.76
C ILE A 22 8.09 1.03 -9.77
N ASN A 23 7.83 -0.25 -9.47
CA ASN A 23 6.94 -0.64 -8.37
C ASN A 23 7.64 -0.46 -7.04
N ILE A 24 6.92 0.09 -6.05
CA ILE A 24 7.44 0.30 -4.71
C ILE A 24 6.56 -0.46 -3.72
N THR A 25 7.11 -1.54 -3.17
CA THR A 25 6.40 -2.35 -2.20
C THR A 25 6.26 -1.65 -0.86
N THR A 26 5.09 -1.81 -0.25
CA THR A 26 4.82 -1.37 1.12
C THR A 26 5.03 -2.54 2.10
N HIS A 27 5.72 -2.27 3.17
CA HIS A 27 5.94 -3.22 4.25
C HIS A 27 5.25 -2.74 5.52
N HIS A 28 4.73 -3.69 6.29
CA HIS A 28 4.17 -3.40 7.61
C HIS A 28 5.19 -2.81 8.57
N SER A 29 4.66 -2.07 9.54
CA SER A 29 5.40 -1.77 10.76
C SER A 29 5.69 -3.08 11.51
N GLU A 30 6.87 -3.19 12.06
CA GLU A 30 7.22 -4.26 13.01
C GLU A 30 6.63 -3.92 14.37
N PHE A 31 6.29 -4.94 15.14
CA PHE A 31 5.87 -4.76 16.52
C PHE A 31 6.95 -5.24 17.46
N VAL A 32 7.19 -4.49 18.53
CA VAL A 32 7.99 -4.93 19.67
C VAL A 32 7.12 -4.90 20.91
N TYR A 33 7.42 -5.78 21.83
CA TYR A 33 6.73 -5.87 23.11
C TYR A 33 7.69 -5.37 24.19
N HIS A 34 7.23 -4.39 24.98
CA HIS A 34 7.92 -3.90 26.15
C HIS A 34 7.16 -4.33 27.39
N GLU A 35 7.88 -4.89 28.36
CA GLU A 35 7.31 -5.18 29.66
C GLU A 35 7.16 -3.86 30.46
N ARG A 36 5.96 -3.60 30.92
CA ARG A 36 5.64 -2.45 31.78
C ARG A 36 5.95 -2.79 33.23
N GLU A 37 6.01 -1.77 34.09
CA GLU A 37 6.25 -1.93 35.54
C GLU A 37 5.16 -2.79 36.23
N ASP A 38 3.96 -2.86 35.65
CA ASP A 38 2.84 -3.70 36.12
C ASP A 38 2.92 -5.15 35.62
N GLY A 39 4.00 -5.55 34.91
CA GLY A 39 4.21 -6.89 34.36
C GLY A 39 3.41 -7.18 33.09
N LEU A 40 2.65 -6.22 32.56
CA LEU A 40 1.94 -6.35 31.29
C LEU A 40 2.87 -6.05 30.11
N LEU A 41 2.61 -6.71 28.99
CA LEU A 41 3.30 -6.44 27.75
C LEU A 41 2.58 -5.35 26.94
N GLU A 42 3.27 -4.24 26.70
CA GLU A 42 2.81 -3.19 25.81
C GLU A 42 3.36 -3.41 24.41
N ARG A 43 2.45 -3.45 23.42
CA ARG A 43 2.81 -3.57 22.01
C ARG A 43 3.07 -2.20 21.40
N GLN A 44 4.30 -1.97 20.97
CA GLN A 44 4.70 -0.74 20.28
C GLN A 44 4.98 -1.04 18.79
N SER A 45 4.41 -0.21 17.91
CA SER A 45 4.72 -0.26 16.48
C SER A 45 6.03 0.47 16.21
N ILE A 46 6.93 -0.19 15.51
CA ILE A 46 8.23 0.39 15.12
C ILE A 46 8.34 0.44 13.60
N ARG A 47 8.69 1.62 13.08
CA ARG A 47 9.02 1.82 11.69
C ARG A 47 10.53 2.04 11.56
N ARG A 48 11.22 1.09 10.91
CA ARG A 48 12.68 1.16 10.71
C ARG A 48 13.09 1.53 9.29
N ARG A 49 12.12 1.76 8.40
CA ARG A 49 12.34 2.08 6.99
C ARG A 49 11.55 3.32 6.59
N PRO A 50 12.01 4.09 5.60
CA PRO A 50 11.19 5.14 5.00
C PRO A 50 9.86 4.58 4.50
N GLY A 51 8.81 5.41 4.51
CA GLY A 51 7.52 5.03 3.94
C GLY A 51 7.57 4.98 2.42
N THR A 52 6.64 4.22 1.85
CA THR A 52 6.49 4.05 0.40
C THR A 52 6.36 5.38 -0.32
N ILE A 53 5.58 6.32 0.23
CA ILE A 53 5.40 7.67 -0.32
C ILE A 53 6.73 8.44 -0.38
N ALA A 54 7.52 8.41 0.70
CA ALA A 54 8.80 9.12 0.72
C ALA A 54 9.79 8.54 -0.31
N ILE A 55 9.80 7.22 -0.49
CA ILE A 55 10.63 6.55 -1.49
C ILE A 55 10.13 6.90 -2.90
N ALA A 56 8.81 6.88 -3.13
CA ALA A 56 8.18 7.22 -4.39
C ALA A 56 8.54 8.66 -4.81
N ALA A 57 8.36 9.62 -3.91
CA ALA A 57 8.72 11.02 -4.14
C ALA A 57 10.20 11.18 -4.49
N ALA A 58 11.09 10.52 -3.73
CA ALA A 58 12.52 10.61 -3.95
C ALA A 58 12.95 10.02 -5.31
N ILE A 59 12.36 8.91 -5.73
CA ILE A 59 12.66 8.28 -7.04
C ILE A 59 12.13 9.17 -8.17
N GLN A 60 10.88 9.59 -8.08
CA GLN A 60 10.26 10.43 -9.11
C GLN A 60 11.02 11.75 -9.29
N GLN A 61 11.35 12.43 -8.18
CA GLN A 61 12.09 13.69 -8.22
C GLN A 61 13.50 13.52 -8.79
N ARG A 62 14.20 12.46 -8.43
CA ARG A 62 15.61 12.28 -8.83
C ARG A 62 15.76 11.74 -10.25
N TYR A 63 14.87 10.86 -10.66
CA TYR A 63 15.04 10.11 -11.92
C TYR A 63 14.01 10.45 -12.99
N GLY A 64 12.89 11.07 -12.63
CA GLY A 64 11.79 11.30 -13.56
C GLY A 64 11.13 10.00 -14.07
N ILE A 65 11.40 8.86 -13.42
CA ILE A 65 10.81 7.56 -13.77
C ILE A 65 9.45 7.45 -13.06
N PRO A 66 8.36 7.11 -13.76
CA PRO A 66 7.07 6.86 -13.15
C PRO A 66 7.18 5.79 -12.05
N VAL A 67 6.47 6.00 -10.95
CA VAL A 67 6.44 5.08 -9.82
C VAL A 67 5.04 4.54 -9.61
N ILE A 68 4.93 3.27 -9.21
CA ILE A 68 3.68 2.63 -8.85
C ILE A 68 3.80 2.17 -7.38
N PRO A 69 3.41 3.00 -6.41
CA PRO A 69 3.42 2.63 -5.02
C PRO A 69 2.32 1.60 -4.72
N HIS A 70 2.64 0.65 -3.84
CA HIS A 70 1.69 -0.30 -3.32
C HIS A 70 0.92 0.32 -2.16
N VAL A 71 -0.40 0.33 -2.23
CA VAL A 71 -1.31 0.67 -1.13
C VAL A 71 -1.92 -0.63 -0.62
N ILE A 72 -1.80 -0.88 0.68
CA ILE A 72 -2.17 -2.17 1.29
C ILE A 72 -3.16 -2.00 2.43
N CYS A 73 -4.09 -2.96 2.57
CA CYS A 73 -5.04 -2.99 3.69
C CYS A 73 -4.35 -3.29 5.02
N SER A 74 -3.31 -4.11 4.95
CA SER A 74 -2.65 -4.66 6.11
C SER A 74 -1.91 -3.59 6.90
N GLY A 75 -2.16 -3.50 8.21
CA GLY A 75 -1.50 -2.55 9.10
C GLY A 75 -2.00 -1.10 9.01
N ALA A 76 -3.00 -0.81 8.17
CA ALA A 76 -3.55 0.53 7.96
C ALA A 76 -5.02 0.60 8.33
N THR A 77 -5.44 1.72 8.89
CA THR A 77 -6.86 2.11 9.00
C THR A 77 -7.32 2.70 7.67
N LYS A 78 -8.62 2.90 7.53
CA LYS A 78 -9.18 3.58 6.36
C LYS A 78 -8.73 5.03 6.27
N GLU A 79 -8.59 5.68 7.41
CA GLU A 79 -8.09 7.04 7.54
C GLU A 79 -6.60 7.13 7.14
N ASP A 80 -5.78 6.16 7.53
CA ASP A 80 -4.37 6.11 7.10
C ASP A 80 -4.27 6.00 5.58
N ILE A 81 -5.12 5.17 4.97
CA ILE A 81 -5.18 5.02 3.51
C ILE A 81 -5.64 6.31 2.83
N GLU A 82 -6.63 7.01 3.39
CA GLU A 82 -7.07 8.30 2.84
C GLU A 82 -5.95 9.34 2.87
N TYR A 83 -5.18 9.43 3.95
CA TYR A 83 -4.01 10.30 4.03
C TYR A 83 -2.94 9.90 3.01
N GLU A 84 -2.72 8.61 2.83
CA GLU A 84 -1.78 8.10 1.82
C GLU A 84 -2.22 8.50 0.41
N LEU A 85 -3.50 8.40 0.07
CA LEU A 85 -4.05 8.82 -1.22
C LEU A 85 -3.90 10.34 -1.44
N LEU A 86 -4.15 11.16 -0.42
CA LEU A 86 -3.95 12.62 -0.48
C LEU A 86 -2.49 12.97 -0.76
N ASP A 87 -1.55 12.33 -0.06
CA ASP A 87 -0.13 12.55 -0.24
C ASP A 87 0.33 12.15 -1.65
N LEU A 88 -0.12 10.99 -2.14
CA LEU A 88 0.20 10.49 -3.48
C LEU A 88 -0.36 11.41 -4.56
N GLN A 89 -1.60 11.89 -4.41
CA GLN A 89 -2.21 12.84 -5.32
C GLN A 89 -1.46 14.17 -5.33
N PHE A 90 -1.04 14.68 -4.16
CA PHE A 90 -0.22 15.88 -4.03
C PHE A 90 1.12 15.76 -4.78
N LEU A 91 1.72 14.57 -4.78
CA LEU A 91 2.96 14.27 -5.48
C LEU A 91 2.77 14.06 -7.00
N GLY A 92 1.52 14.11 -7.51
CA GLY A 92 1.21 13.84 -8.90
C GLY A 92 1.40 12.37 -9.30
N ILE A 93 1.32 11.45 -8.34
CA ILE A 93 1.35 10.01 -8.58
C ILE A 93 -0.11 9.57 -8.80
N ASP A 94 -0.40 9.04 -9.97
CA ASP A 94 -1.76 8.70 -10.41
C ASP A 94 -1.99 7.21 -10.64
N THR A 95 -0.97 6.39 -10.47
CA THR A 95 -1.05 4.94 -10.70
C THR A 95 -0.61 4.18 -9.46
N LEU A 96 -1.47 3.27 -8.98
CA LEU A 96 -1.30 2.53 -7.73
C LEU A 96 -1.34 1.02 -7.96
N MET A 97 -0.76 0.26 -7.05
CA MET A 97 -1.00 -1.17 -6.92
C MET A 97 -1.77 -1.43 -5.62
N LEU A 98 -3.03 -1.88 -5.73
CA LEU A 98 -3.89 -2.13 -4.59
C LEU A 98 -3.82 -3.60 -4.17
N LEU A 99 -3.44 -3.84 -2.94
CA LEU A 99 -3.23 -5.18 -2.40
C LEU A 99 -3.86 -5.32 -1.02
N ARG A 100 -4.19 -6.55 -0.64
CA ARG A 100 -4.55 -6.81 0.77
C ARG A 100 -3.34 -6.66 1.68
N GLY A 101 -2.19 -7.05 1.18
CA GLY A 101 -0.98 -7.25 1.96
C GLY A 101 -0.98 -8.61 2.65
N ASP A 102 0.17 -8.97 3.16
CA ASP A 102 0.38 -10.26 3.84
C ASP A 102 -0.16 -10.22 5.27
N LYS A 103 -0.40 -11.41 5.82
CA LYS A 103 -0.66 -11.58 7.25
C LYS A 103 0.59 -11.20 8.06
N ALA A 104 0.40 -10.75 9.30
CA ALA A 104 1.52 -10.56 10.20
C ALA A 104 2.29 -11.89 10.38
N ARG A 105 3.60 -11.81 10.57
CA ARG A 105 4.47 -13.00 10.63
C ARG A 105 4.04 -14.00 11.70
N GLU A 106 3.45 -13.51 12.78
CA GLU A 106 3.00 -14.30 13.92
C GLU A 106 1.57 -14.82 13.76
N ASP A 107 0.81 -14.31 12.79
CA ASP A 107 -0.59 -14.66 12.60
C ASP A 107 -0.74 -15.90 11.69
N ARG A 108 -1.69 -16.77 12.05
CA ARG A 108 -2.07 -17.91 11.21
C ARG A 108 -2.86 -17.49 9.98
N GLN A 109 -3.66 -16.43 10.10
CA GLN A 109 -4.51 -15.88 9.05
C GLN A 109 -4.40 -14.35 9.04
N PHE A 110 -4.77 -13.75 7.92
CA PHE A 110 -4.85 -12.30 7.80
C PHE A 110 -5.91 -11.75 8.76
N THR A 111 -5.49 -10.84 9.63
CA THR A 111 -6.36 -10.11 10.54
C THR A 111 -6.32 -8.63 10.18
N PRO A 112 -7.46 -8.01 9.78
CA PRO A 112 -7.49 -6.60 9.45
C PRO A 112 -7.19 -5.74 10.67
N THR A 113 -6.54 -4.61 10.47
CA THR A 113 -6.41 -3.58 11.50
C THR A 113 -7.80 -3.10 11.92
N LYS A 114 -8.00 -2.82 13.19
CA LYS A 114 -9.26 -2.25 13.68
C LYS A 114 -9.52 -0.93 12.94
N GLY A 115 -10.67 -0.82 12.28
CA GLY A 115 -10.98 0.33 11.41
C GLY A 115 -10.38 0.25 10.00
N GLY A 116 -9.63 -0.81 9.67
CA GLY A 116 -9.07 -1.04 8.35
C GLY A 116 -9.91 -1.94 7.46
N HIS A 117 -9.44 -2.15 6.23
CA HIS A 117 -10.07 -3.02 5.24
C HIS A 117 -9.68 -4.48 5.42
N ARG A 118 -10.62 -5.39 5.12
CA ARG A 118 -10.39 -6.83 5.16
C ARG A 118 -9.90 -7.39 3.83
N HIS A 119 -10.40 -6.84 2.73
CA HIS A 119 -10.14 -7.34 1.39
C HIS A 119 -9.70 -6.21 0.47
N THR A 120 -8.95 -6.56 -0.57
CA THR A 120 -8.57 -5.59 -1.62
C THR A 120 -9.81 -4.96 -2.28
N THR A 121 -10.91 -5.69 -2.38
CA THR A 121 -12.17 -5.14 -2.91
C THR A 121 -12.70 -3.97 -2.09
N ASP A 122 -12.57 -4.02 -0.77
CA ASP A 122 -13.00 -2.93 0.11
C ASP A 122 -12.10 -1.69 -0.08
N LEU A 123 -10.80 -1.92 -0.27
CA LEU A 123 -9.84 -0.87 -0.59
C LEU A 123 -10.13 -0.23 -1.96
N ILE A 124 -10.49 -1.04 -2.95
CA ILE A 124 -10.88 -0.55 -4.27
C ILE A 124 -12.10 0.38 -4.17
N GLU A 125 -13.11 0.04 -3.37
CA GLU A 125 -14.28 0.89 -3.17
C GLU A 125 -13.90 2.23 -2.51
N GLN A 126 -12.95 2.24 -1.57
CA GLN A 126 -12.44 3.50 -1.01
C GLN A 126 -11.72 4.33 -2.07
N VAL A 127 -10.87 3.73 -2.91
CA VAL A 127 -10.17 4.44 -3.99
C VAL A 127 -11.15 4.99 -5.03
N LYS A 128 -12.21 4.24 -5.38
CA LYS A 128 -13.29 4.73 -6.25
C LYS A 128 -14.01 5.93 -5.64
N LEU A 129 -14.36 5.86 -4.36
CA LEU A 129 -14.98 6.96 -3.63
C LEU A 129 -14.10 8.21 -3.68
N PHE A 130 -12.80 8.04 -3.45
CA PHE A 130 -11.81 9.11 -3.53
C PHE A 130 -11.70 9.69 -4.96
N ASN A 131 -11.71 8.84 -5.99
CA ASN A 131 -11.73 9.23 -7.40
C ASN A 131 -12.99 10.02 -7.77
N ASP A 132 -14.13 9.73 -7.12
CA ASP A 132 -15.39 10.48 -7.27
C ASP A 132 -15.37 11.81 -6.49
N GLY A 133 -14.24 12.20 -5.92
CA GLY A 133 -14.08 13.47 -5.18
C GLY A 133 -14.70 13.46 -3.80
N LYS A 134 -14.79 12.31 -3.15
CA LYS A 134 -15.38 12.16 -1.81
C LYS A 134 -14.38 11.59 -0.81
N PHE A 135 -14.44 12.09 0.39
CA PHE A 135 -13.73 11.52 1.53
C PHE A 135 -14.49 10.32 2.10
N ILE A 136 -13.80 9.54 2.93
CA ILE A 136 -14.35 8.33 3.53
C ILE A 136 -15.56 8.58 4.43
N ASP A 137 -15.66 9.78 5.00
CA ASP A 137 -16.81 10.24 5.79
C ASP A 137 -18.01 10.67 4.93
N GLY A 138 -17.87 10.61 3.59
CA GLY A 138 -18.88 11.00 2.62
C GLY A 138 -18.89 12.49 2.26
N SER A 139 -18.04 13.30 2.88
CA SER A 139 -17.92 14.72 2.52
C SER A 139 -17.26 14.90 1.15
N GLU A 140 -17.60 15.98 0.45
CA GLU A 140 -17.08 16.27 -0.88
C GLU A 140 -15.77 17.06 -0.82
N MET A 141 -14.86 16.73 -1.73
CA MET A 141 -13.61 17.45 -1.92
C MET A 141 -13.88 18.76 -2.67
N LYS A 142 -13.37 19.87 -2.16
CA LYS A 142 -13.49 21.17 -2.84
C LYS A 142 -12.71 21.21 -4.18
N HIS A 143 -11.60 20.50 -4.24
CA HIS A 143 -10.71 20.43 -5.38
C HIS A 143 -10.23 18.98 -5.56
N PRO A 144 -11.05 18.12 -6.16
CA PRO A 144 -10.62 16.77 -6.46
C PRO A 144 -9.48 16.80 -7.48
N GLY A 145 -8.46 16.01 -7.27
CA GLY A 145 -7.36 15.86 -8.22
C GLY A 145 -7.70 14.86 -9.33
N ASN A 146 -6.67 14.45 -10.08
CA ASN A 146 -6.85 13.43 -11.09
C ASN A 146 -7.20 12.07 -10.43
N PRO A 147 -8.12 11.31 -11.02
CA PRO A 147 -8.46 9.99 -10.50
C PRO A 147 -7.27 9.03 -10.60
N PHE A 148 -7.11 8.17 -9.60
CA PHE A 148 -6.13 7.11 -9.62
C PHE A 148 -6.50 6.01 -10.60
N THR A 149 -5.52 5.58 -11.40
CA THR A 149 -5.53 4.29 -12.08
C THR A 149 -4.90 3.25 -11.16
N TYR A 150 -5.38 2.02 -11.15
CA TYR A 150 -4.79 1.01 -10.26
C TYR A 150 -4.72 -0.37 -10.89
N GLY A 151 -3.67 -1.09 -10.52
CA GLY A 151 -3.52 -2.51 -10.73
C GLY A 151 -3.90 -3.30 -9.47
N VAL A 152 -4.18 -4.59 -9.67
CA VAL A 152 -4.48 -5.55 -8.62
C VAL A 152 -3.72 -6.83 -8.84
N ALA A 153 -3.45 -7.58 -7.76
CA ALA A 153 -2.85 -8.90 -7.88
C ALA A 153 -3.84 -9.94 -8.41
N CYS A 154 -3.35 -10.79 -9.31
CA CYS A 154 -4.00 -12.03 -9.71
C CYS A 154 -3.01 -13.19 -9.59
N TYR A 155 -3.52 -14.40 -9.49
CA TYR A 155 -2.74 -15.63 -9.35
C TYR A 155 -3.07 -16.57 -10.51
N PRO A 156 -2.11 -16.87 -11.41
CA PRO A 156 -2.40 -17.72 -12.58
C PRO A 156 -2.90 -19.11 -12.22
N GLU A 157 -2.40 -19.67 -11.12
CA GLU A 157 -2.76 -21.02 -10.69
C GLU A 157 -3.96 -21.07 -9.73
N LYS A 158 -4.12 -20.12 -8.87
CA LYS A 158 -5.17 -19.90 -7.88
C LYS A 158 -4.57 -19.26 -6.60
N HIS A 159 -5.30 -18.36 -5.98
CA HIS A 159 -4.96 -17.88 -4.64
C HIS A 159 -5.03 -19.01 -3.61
N GLU A 160 -4.05 -19.11 -2.71
CA GLU A 160 -3.97 -20.20 -1.74
C GLU A 160 -5.22 -20.32 -0.84
N GLU A 161 -5.82 -19.18 -0.45
CA GLU A 161 -7.03 -19.13 0.37
C GLU A 161 -8.34 -19.34 -0.43
N ALA A 162 -8.30 -19.36 -1.77
CA ALA A 162 -9.50 -19.59 -2.56
C ALA A 162 -9.86 -21.09 -2.58
N PRO A 163 -11.14 -21.46 -2.41
CA PRO A 163 -11.57 -22.86 -2.43
C PRO A 163 -11.28 -23.56 -3.76
N ASN A 164 -11.48 -22.87 -4.88
CA ASN A 164 -11.25 -23.34 -6.23
C ASN A 164 -10.91 -22.18 -7.17
N ILE A 165 -10.52 -22.51 -8.41
CA ILE A 165 -10.14 -21.52 -9.42
C ILE A 165 -11.34 -20.68 -9.89
N GLU A 166 -12.51 -21.25 -9.97
CA GLU A 166 -13.73 -20.57 -10.39
C GLU A 166 -14.08 -19.45 -9.42
N GLN A 167 -13.96 -19.72 -8.13
CA GLN A 167 -14.21 -18.72 -7.08
C GLN A 167 -13.14 -17.62 -7.10
N ASP A 168 -11.90 -17.97 -7.34
CA ASP A 168 -10.81 -16.99 -7.46
C ASP A 168 -10.99 -16.06 -8.66
N LEU A 169 -11.40 -16.62 -9.81
CA LEU A 169 -11.76 -15.84 -11.00
C LEU A 169 -12.96 -14.92 -10.76
N GLN A 170 -13.94 -15.35 -9.96
CA GLN A 170 -15.04 -14.47 -9.57
C GLN A 170 -14.59 -13.33 -8.69
N TYR A 171 -13.65 -13.56 -7.78
CA TYR A 171 -13.03 -12.49 -6.98
C TYR A 171 -12.22 -11.54 -7.87
N LEU A 172 -11.47 -12.07 -8.83
CA LEU A 172 -10.74 -11.23 -9.79
C LEU A 172 -11.66 -10.33 -10.61
N LYS A 173 -12.83 -10.83 -11.03
CA LYS A 173 -13.83 -10.03 -11.74
C LYS A 173 -14.41 -8.89 -10.90
N LYS A 174 -14.39 -9.00 -9.58
CA LYS A 174 -14.87 -7.95 -8.67
C LYS A 174 -13.84 -6.86 -8.43
N LYS A 175 -12.58 -7.16 -8.67
CA LYS A 175 -11.46 -6.22 -8.60
C LYS A 175 -11.37 -5.37 -9.87
#